data_5730442cb7597cd2303962e2be129985
#
_entry.id   5730442cb7597cd2303962e2be129985
#
_cell.length_a   1.000
_cell.length_b   1.000
_cell.length_c   1.000
_cell.angle_alpha   90.00
_cell.angle_beta   90.00
_cell.angle_gamma   90.00
#
_symmetry.space_group_name_H-M   'P 1'
#
loop_
_entity.id
_entity.type
_entity.pdbx_description
1 polymer ?
#
loop_
_entity_poly.entity_id
_entity_poly.type
_entity_poly.pdbx_seq_one_letter_code
_entity_poly.pdbx_strand_id
1 'polypeptide(L)'
;MLYASNISGAVLDMEKIVSETRKVKPDLHIIVDAVQHVPHGVIDMDVLQIDGINIAPYKCFGNRGIGFAWVSDRVAVLPHDKLLAKKANEWELGSPAPSAFAMVSEVVNYVCWIGSQFVDSQDRRTLYVEGMNRIKLQERALHYRMLHGSDTVAGLNNIEGVQVFFDQEELISRDLIIAIAIRGLDCTQAVREYEKQVLLCMRESGPVSIRDECSKPAVCRD
;
A
#
# COMPACT_ATOMS: atom_id res chain seq x y z
N MET A 1 5.70 -11.81 -2.93
CA MET A 1 4.91 -11.63 -1.69
C MET A 1 4.31 -10.22 -1.66
N LEU A 2 3.24 -9.99 -0.89
CA LEU A 2 2.67 -8.65 -0.72
C LEU A 2 3.40 -7.89 0.40
N TYR A 3 3.57 -6.57 0.26
CA TYR A 3 4.06 -5.70 1.34
C TYR A 3 2.91 -5.33 2.28
N ALA A 4 1.77 -4.95 1.72
CA ALA A 4 0.58 -4.61 2.47
C ALA A 4 -0.70 -5.08 1.75
N SER A 5 -1.75 -5.30 2.54
CA SER A 5 -3.06 -5.69 2.03
C SER A 5 -3.83 -4.48 1.50
N ASN A 6 -4.31 -4.57 0.28
CA ASN A 6 -5.20 -3.57 -0.31
C ASN A 6 -6.66 -3.65 0.21
N ILE A 7 -6.96 -4.65 1.02
CA ILE A 7 -8.30 -4.84 1.61
C ILE A 7 -8.33 -4.36 3.05
N SER A 8 -7.37 -4.80 3.86
CA SER A 8 -7.35 -4.53 5.30
C SER A 8 -6.38 -3.43 5.72
N GLY A 9 -5.46 -3.02 4.83
CA GLY A 9 -4.38 -2.12 5.17
C GLY A 9 -3.25 -2.75 5.99
N ALA A 10 -3.36 -4.03 6.36
CA ALA A 10 -2.32 -4.69 7.17
C ALA A 10 -0.98 -4.69 6.43
N VAL A 11 0.06 -4.19 7.10
CA VAL A 11 1.44 -4.11 6.61
C VAL A 11 2.23 -5.26 7.21
N LEU A 12 2.98 -5.99 6.38
CA LEU A 12 3.84 -7.07 6.81
C LEU A 12 5.18 -6.52 7.31
N ASP A 13 5.72 -7.14 8.36
CA ASP A 13 7.09 -6.88 8.83
C ASP A 13 8.09 -7.49 7.83
N MET A 14 8.36 -6.73 6.77
CA MET A 14 9.18 -7.17 5.65
C MET A 14 10.64 -7.42 6.07
N GLU A 15 11.18 -6.61 6.98
CA GLU A 15 12.55 -6.78 7.46
C GLU A 15 12.71 -8.15 8.15
N LYS A 16 11.79 -8.46 9.05
CA LYS A 16 11.77 -9.75 9.74
C LYS A 16 11.56 -10.90 8.77
N ILE A 17 10.58 -10.81 7.88
CA ILE A 17 10.27 -11.88 6.92
C ILE A 17 11.46 -12.14 6.00
N VAL A 18 12.09 -11.10 5.45
CA VAL A 18 13.26 -11.23 4.59
C VAL A 18 14.43 -11.82 5.36
N SER A 19 14.71 -11.31 6.56
CA SER A 19 15.77 -11.82 7.42
C SER A 19 15.60 -13.32 7.74
N GLU A 20 14.42 -13.74 8.18
CA GLU A 20 14.15 -15.15 8.49
C GLU A 20 14.21 -16.03 7.21
N THR A 21 13.70 -15.52 6.09
CA THR A 21 13.77 -16.25 4.81
C THR A 21 15.23 -16.46 4.38
N ARG A 22 16.08 -15.45 4.52
CA ARG A 22 17.51 -15.56 4.18
C ARG A 22 18.28 -16.53 5.06
N LYS A 23 17.87 -16.72 6.32
CA LYS A 23 18.45 -17.74 7.20
C LYS A 23 18.18 -19.16 6.70
N VAL A 24 16.99 -19.40 6.16
CA VAL A 24 16.56 -20.71 5.66
C VAL A 24 17.14 -20.98 4.26
N LYS A 25 17.05 -19.97 3.36
CA LYS A 25 17.51 -20.09 1.97
C LYS A 25 18.15 -18.76 1.52
N PRO A 26 19.47 -18.62 1.68
CA PRO A 26 20.19 -17.37 1.38
C PRO A 26 20.12 -16.93 -0.08
N ASP A 27 20.00 -17.86 -1.01
CA ASP A 27 19.95 -17.65 -2.45
C ASP A 27 18.53 -17.49 -3.04
N LEU A 28 17.48 -17.56 -2.22
CA LEU A 28 16.10 -17.40 -2.69
C LEU A 28 15.89 -16.00 -3.30
N HIS A 29 15.25 -15.95 -4.46
CA HIS A 29 14.81 -14.68 -5.02
C HIS A 29 13.54 -14.20 -4.31
N ILE A 30 13.58 -13.00 -3.76
CA ILE A 30 12.48 -12.39 -3.02
C ILE A 30 11.94 -11.21 -3.83
N ILE A 31 10.73 -11.38 -4.38
CA ILE A 31 10.03 -10.34 -5.14
C ILE A 31 8.84 -9.86 -4.31
N VAL A 32 8.70 -8.55 -4.16
CA VAL A 32 7.69 -7.90 -3.31
C VAL A 32 6.76 -7.04 -4.14
N ASP A 33 5.47 -7.26 -4.02
CA ASP A 33 4.46 -6.33 -4.49
C ASP A 33 4.24 -5.26 -3.43
N ALA A 34 4.71 -4.05 -3.71
CA ALA A 34 4.60 -2.90 -2.83
C ALA A 34 3.58 -1.85 -3.30
N VAL A 35 2.79 -2.17 -4.31
CA VAL A 35 1.80 -1.25 -4.92
C VAL A 35 0.91 -0.59 -3.87
N GLN A 36 0.53 -1.33 -2.82
CA GLN A 36 -0.31 -0.77 -1.77
C GLN A 36 0.49 0.07 -0.75
N HIS A 37 1.71 -0.33 -0.39
CA HIS A 37 2.45 0.32 0.70
C HIS A 37 3.23 1.58 0.26
N VAL A 38 3.73 1.62 -0.98
CA VAL A 38 4.56 2.73 -1.49
C VAL A 38 3.95 4.13 -1.25
N PRO A 39 2.63 4.36 -1.39
CA PRO A 39 2.05 5.68 -1.09
C PRO A 39 2.03 6.04 0.39
N HIS A 40 2.18 5.09 1.29
CA HIS A 40 1.93 5.24 2.72
C HIS A 40 3.19 5.20 3.59
N GLY A 41 4.33 4.78 3.04
CA GLY A 41 5.55 4.63 3.83
C GLY A 41 6.83 4.65 3.03
N VAL A 42 7.94 4.86 3.74
CA VAL A 42 9.27 4.76 3.15
C VAL A 42 9.66 3.29 3.02
N ILE A 43 10.14 2.91 1.85
CA ILE A 43 10.78 1.62 1.61
C ILE A 43 12.26 1.87 1.38
N ASP A 44 13.09 1.30 2.24
CA ASP A 44 14.54 1.41 2.15
C ASP A 44 15.14 0.13 1.58
N MET A 45 15.62 0.21 0.34
CA MET A 45 16.17 -0.94 -0.38
C MET A 45 17.55 -1.34 0.12
N ASP A 46 18.26 -0.45 0.84
CA ASP A 46 19.54 -0.77 1.47
C ASP A 46 19.34 -1.65 2.71
N VAL A 47 18.18 -1.52 3.36
CA VAL A 47 17.79 -2.34 4.52
C VAL A 47 17.13 -3.64 4.09
N LEU A 48 16.20 -3.55 3.13
CA LEU A 48 15.46 -4.70 2.62
C LEU A 48 16.28 -5.44 1.55
N GLN A 49 16.88 -6.56 1.91
CA GLN A 49 17.64 -7.41 1.00
C GLN A 49 16.73 -8.24 0.08
N ILE A 50 15.90 -7.56 -0.70
CA ILE A 50 15.00 -8.16 -1.69
C ILE A 50 15.60 -8.09 -3.10
N ASP A 51 15.03 -8.86 -4.02
CA ASP A 51 15.53 -8.98 -5.39
C ASP A 51 14.64 -8.30 -6.42
N GLY A 52 13.47 -7.88 -6.02
CA GLY A 52 12.57 -7.11 -6.87
C GLY A 52 11.42 -6.49 -6.09
N ILE A 53 10.96 -5.36 -6.59
CA ILE A 53 9.80 -4.64 -6.05
C ILE A 53 9.04 -3.99 -7.21
N ASN A 54 7.73 -4.05 -7.16
CA ASN A 54 6.87 -3.34 -8.11
C ASN A 54 6.04 -2.26 -7.43
N ILE A 55 5.81 -1.20 -8.18
CA ILE A 55 5.01 -0.04 -7.76
C ILE A 55 4.03 0.36 -8.87
N ALA A 56 2.94 1.00 -8.48
CA ALA A 56 1.96 1.58 -9.39
C ALA A 56 1.77 3.07 -9.08
N PRO A 57 2.32 3.96 -9.90
CA PRO A 57 2.32 5.40 -9.62
C PRO A 57 0.96 6.02 -9.41
N TYR A 58 -0.11 5.44 -9.98
CA TYR A 58 -1.47 5.97 -9.80
C TYR A 58 -1.95 5.97 -8.34
N LYS A 59 -1.30 5.17 -7.47
CA LYS A 59 -1.55 5.19 -6.03
C LYS A 59 -0.70 6.24 -5.29
N CYS A 60 0.34 6.76 -5.94
CA CYS A 60 1.29 7.74 -5.40
C CYS A 60 1.21 9.06 -6.17
N PHE A 61 0.06 9.71 -6.23
CA PHE A 61 -0.15 10.99 -6.92
C PHE A 61 0.08 10.97 -8.44
N GLY A 62 0.36 9.80 -9.04
CA GLY A 62 0.64 9.65 -10.47
C GLY A 62 -0.57 9.20 -11.28
N ASN A 63 -0.35 8.95 -12.57
CA ASN A 63 -1.37 8.52 -13.52
C ASN A 63 -1.48 7.00 -13.62
N ARG A 64 -2.66 6.53 -14.05
CA ARG A 64 -2.89 5.12 -14.43
C ARG A 64 -2.19 4.80 -15.76
N GLY A 65 -2.06 3.50 -16.06
CA GLY A 65 -1.59 2.99 -17.34
C GLY A 65 -0.11 2.60 -17.37
N ILE A 66 0.61 2.78 -16.26
CA ILE A 66 2.00 2.35 -16.12
C ILE A 66 2.26 1.77 -14.73
N GLY A 67 3.15 0.79 -14.67
CA GLY A 67 3.78 0.27 -13.48
C GLY A 67 5.29 0.32 -13.62
N PHE A 68 6.00 0.40 -12.51
CA PHE A 68 7.45 0.32 -12.45
C PHE A 68 7.86 -0.86 -11.59
N ALA A 69 8.96 -1.49 -11.98
CA ALA A 69 9.62 -2.49 -11.18
C ALA A 69 11.11 -2.15 -11.07
N TRP A 70 11.64 -2.35 -9.89
CA TRP A 70 13.07 -2.46 -9.69
C TRP A 70 13.43 -3.93 -9.50
N VAL A 71 14.53 -4.37 -10.10
CA VAL A 71 15.09 -5.73 -9.96
C VAL A 71 16.58 -5.65 -9.67
N SER A 72 17.05 -6.53 -8.79
CA SER A 72 18.47 -6.65 -8.46
C SER A 72 19.26 -7.20 -9.66
N ASP A 73 20.58 -6.96 -9.69
CA ASP A 73 21.47 -7.49 -10.75
C ASP A 73 21.38 -9.01 -10.89
N ARG A 74 21.20 -9.74 -9.77
CA ARG A 74 21.06 -11.20 -9.79
C ARG A 74 19.77 -11.69 -10.43
N VAL A 75 18.70 -10.90 -10.40
CA VAL A 75 17.43 -11.19 -11.10
C VAL A 75 17.46 -10.64 -12.52
N ALA A 76 18.07 -9.47 -12.74
CA ALA A 76 18.07 -8.80 -14.03
C ALA A 76 18.67 -9.66 -15.16
N VAL A 77 19.62 -10.53 -14.83
CA VAL A 77 20.31 -11.41 -15.80
C VAL A 77 19.62 -12.76 -16.03
N LEU A 78 18.54 -13.06 -15.31
CA LEU A 78 17.80 -14.30 -15.50
C LEU A 78 17.14 -14.34 -16.88
N PRO A 79 16.95 -15.53 -17.48
CA PRO A 79 16.25 -15.67 -18.73
C PRO A 79 14.83 -15.09 -18.65
N HIS A 80 14.49 -14.19 -19.57
CA HIS A 80 13.19 -13.56 -19.70
C HIS A 80 12.90 -13.18 -21.15
N ASP A 81 11.65 -12.91 -21.45
CA ASP A 81 11.26 -12.42 -22.77
C ASP A 81 11.80 -11.01 -23.00
N LYS A 82 12.44 -10.79 -24.14
CA LYS A 82 13.02 -9.51 -24.52
C LYS A 82 13.02 -9.30 -26.02
N LEU A 83 13.10 -8.05 -26.44
CA LEU A 83 13.31 -7.71 -27.85
C LEU A 83 14.74 -8.10 -28.27
N LEU A 84 14.91 -8.52 -29.54
CA LEU A 84 16.20 -9.03 -30.07
C LEU A 84 17.37 -8.04 -29.89
N ALA A 85 17.11 -6.74 -29.98
CA ALA A 85 18.14 -5.72 -29.86
C ALA A 85 18.45 -5.31 -28.40
N LYS A 86 17.71 -5.82 -27.42
CA LYS A 86 17.89 -5.48 -26.01
C LYS A 86 18.99 -6.31 -25.36
N LYS A 87 19.70 -5.70 -24.41
CA LYS A 87 20.71 -6.37 -23.57
C LYS A 87 20.04 -7.38 -22.64
N ALA A 88 20.85 -8.25 -22.05
CA ALA A 88 20.37 -9.32 -21.16
C ALA A 88 19.62 -8.79 -19.93
N ASN A 89 19.94 -7.60 -19.46
CA ASN A 89 19.36 -6.95 -18.28
C ASN A 89 18.31 -5.88 -18.62
N GLU A 90 17.85 -5.80 -19.86
CA GLU A 90 16.80 -4.86 -20.27
C GLU A 90 15.46 -5.57 -20.40
N TRP A 91 14.52 -5.23 -19.54
CA TRP A 91 13.24 -5.92 -19.37
C TRP A 91 12.06 -5.26 -20.08
N GLU A 92 12.20 -4.02 -20.56
CA GLU A 92 11.12 -3.35 -21.29
C GLU A 92 10.85 -4.02 -22.64
N LEU A 93 9.62 -4.46 -22.85
CA LEU A 93 9.18 -5.09 -24.10
C LEU A 93 8.80 -4.08 -25.21
N GLY A 94 8.96 -2.80 -24.94
CA GLY A 94 8.63 -1.74 -25.90
C GLY A 94 9.34 -0.42 -25.56
N SER A 95 8.88 0.65 -26.16
CA SER A 95 9.31 2.01 -25.86
C SER A 95 8.36 2.61 -24.82
N PRO A 96 8.78 2.80 -23.57
CA PRO A 96 7.95 3.42 -22.56
C PRO A 96 7.69 4.88 -22.89
N ALA A 97 6.51 5.39 -22.54
CA ALA A 97 6.14 6.78 -22.78
C ALA A 97 6.99 7.73 -21.91
N PRO A 98 7.74 8.70 -22.49
CA PRO A 98 8.55 9.63 -21.71
C PRO A 98 7.76 10.42 -20.67
N SER A 99 6.48 10.72 -20.95
CA SER A 99 5.56 11.39 -20.03
C SER A 99 5.35 10.62 -18.73
N ALA A 100 5.41 9.28 -18.77
CA ALA A 100 5.28 8.44 -17.58
C ALA A 100 6.48 8.59 -16.64
N PHE A 101 7.68 8.71 -17.17
CA PHE A 101 8.88 8.96 -16.37
C PHE A 101 8.90 10.38 -15.82
N ALA A 102 8.51 11.37 -16.63
CA ALA A 102 8.36 12.75 -16.17
C ALA A 102 7.36 12.85 -15.00
N MET A 103 6.23 12.16 -15.11
CA MET A 103 5.23 12.09 -14.03
C MET A 103 5.82 11.52 -12.74
N VAL A 104 6.58 10.42 -12.79
CA VAL A 104 7.21 9.85 -11.58
C VAL A 104 8.23 10.84 -10.98
N SER A 105 9.00 11.54 -11.83
CA SER A 105 9.91 12.57 -11.36
C SER A 105 9.19 13.68 -10.60
N GLU A 106 8.02 14.11 -11.11
CA GLU A 106 7.20 15.12 -10.43
C GLU A 106 6.55 14.60 -9.15
N VAL A 107 6.16 13.34 -9.07
CA VAL A 107 5.73 12.71 -7.80
C VAL A 107 6.83 12.81 -6.75
N VAL A 108 8.07 12.46 -7.11
CA VAL A 108 9.21 12.57 -6.19
C VAL A 108 9.46 14.03 -5.80
N ASN A 109 9.39 14.97 -6.76
CA ASN A 109 9.54 16.40 -6.49
C ASN A 109 8.47 16.91 -5.52
N TYR A 110 7.22 16.49 -5.70
CA TYR A 110 6.12 16.85 -4.80
C TYR A 110 6.35 16.37 -3.38
N VAL A 111 6.75 15.10 -3.20
CA VAL A 111 7.06 14.56 -1.87
C VAL A 111 8.25 15.28 -1.24
N CYS A 112 9.31 15.56 -2.01
CA CYS A 112 10.44 16.37 -1.54
C CYS A 112 10.01 17.79 -1.13
N TRP A 113 9.09 18.40 -1.89
CA TRP A 113 8.54 19.71 -1.54
C TRP A 113 7.77 19.66 -0.21
N ILE A 114 6.97 18.61 0.04
CA ILE A 114 6.34 18.43 1.36
C ILE A 114 7.43 18.39 2.45
N GLY A 115 8.47 17.58 2.28
CA GLY A 115 9.55 17.46 3.24
C GLY A 115 10.28 18.77 3.50
N SER A 116 10.50 19.58 2.47
CA SER A 116 11.17 20.89 2.59
C SER A 116 10.40 21.91 3.43
N GLN A 117 9.11 21.67 3.69
CA GLN A 117 8.33 22.52 4.60
C GLN A 117 8.65 22.26 6.08
N PHE A 118 9.39 21.19 6.39
CA PHE A 118 9.64 20.73 7.77
C PHE A 118 11.12 20.55 8.10
N VAL A 119 11.98 20.39 7.10
CA VAL A 119 13.42 20.22 7.30
C VAL A 119 14.21 21.10 6.31
N ASP A 120 15.22 21.78 6.81
CA ASP A 120 16.17 22.55 5.99
C ASP A 120 17.29 21.61 5.51
N SER A 121 17.16 21.12 4.29
CA SER A 121 18.10 20.20 3.64
C SER A 121 18.10 20.43 2.14
N GLN A 122 19.25 20.16 1.50
CA GLN A 122 19.40 20.10 0.04
C GLN A 122 19.49 18.64 -0.46
N ASP A 123 19.58 17.68 0.45
CA ASP A 123 19.60 16.28 0.10
C ASP A 123 18.22 15.75 -0.23
N ARG A 124 18.03 15.31 -1.49
CA ARG A 124 16.72 14.82 -1.97
C ARG A 124 16.22 13.62 -1.20
N ARG A 125 17.11 12.71 -0.73
CA ARG A 125 16.72 11.55 0.05
C ARG A 125 16.12 11.99 1.38
N THR A 126 16.79 12.89 2.08
CA THR A 126 16.31 13.48 3.35
C THR A 126 14.95 14.14 3.17
N LEU A 127 14.80 14.98 2.13
CA LEU A 127 13.53 15.64 1.82
C LEU A 127 12.41 14.64 1.52
N TYR A 128 12.69 13.63 0.72
CA TYR A 128 11.72 12.60 0.37
C TYR A 128 11.26 11.80 1.60
N VAL A 129 12.21 11.35 2.43
CA VAL A 129 11.91 10.59 3.66
C VAL A 129 11.05 11.41 4.60
N GLU A 130 11.40 12.70 4.81
CA GLU A 130 10.60 13.59 5.66
C GLU A 130 9.20 13.79 5.07
N GLY A 131 9.07 14.03 3.76
CA GLY A 131 7.78 14.18 3.09
C GLY A 131 6.89 12.96 3.28
N MET A 132 7.42 11.75 3.08
CA MET A 132 6.70 10.50 3.32
C MET A 132 6.30 10.32 4.79
N ASN A 133 7.18 10.72 5.73
CA ASN A 133 6.86 10.69 7.16
C ASN A 133 5.70 11.62 7.49
N ARG A 134 5.61 12.80 6.88
CA ARG A 134 4.49 13.73 7.06
C ARG A 134 3.19 13.19 6.50
N ILE A 135 3.21 12.57 5.32
CA ILE A 135 2.06 11.87 4.75
C ILE A 135 1.59 10.78 5.72
N LYS A 136 2.49 9.92 6.17
CA LYS A 136 2.17 8.82 7.11
C LYS A 136 1.58 9.34 8.43
N LEU A 137 2.10 10.44 8.98
CA LEU A 137 1.56 11.05 10.21
C LEU A 137 0.15 11.58 10.00
N GLN A 138 -0.11 12.26 8.88
CA GLN A 138 -1.44 12.76 8.54
C GLN A 138 -2.44 11.61 8.37
N GLU A 139 -2.06 10.57 7.64
CA GLU A 139 -2.90 9.38 7.44
C GLU A 139 -3.21 8.69 8.78
N ARG A 140 -2.24 8.59 9.66
CA ARG A 140 -2.41 8.01 10.99
C ARG A 140 -3.39 8.82 11.85
N ALA A 141 -3.32 10.14 11.78
CA ALA A 141 -4.26 11.02 12.48
C ALA A 141 -5.71 10.85 11.95
N LEU A 142 -5.86 10.74 10.62
CA LEU A 142 -7.15 10.49 9.99
C LEU A 142 -7.70 9.11 10.36
N HIS A 143 -6.84 8.08 10.35
CA HIS A 143 -7.18 6.72 10.73
C HIS A 143 -7.66 6.66 12.19
N TYR A 144 -6.88 7.25 13.09
CA TYR A 144 -7.24 7.33 14.50
C TYR A 144 -8.60 8.02 14.69
N ARG A 145 -8.81 9.15 14.02
CA ARG A 145 -10.07 9.88 14.08
C ARG A 145 -11.24 9.06 13.55
N MET A 146 -11.05 8.31 12.47
CA MET A 146 -12.09 7.45 11.91
C MET A 146 -12.46 6.32 12.86
N LEU A 147 -11.49 5.70 13.53
CA LEU A 147 -11.72 4.60 14.47
C LEU A 147 -12.31 5.07 15.80
N HIS A 148 -11.81 6.16 16.35
CA HIS A 148 -12.14 6.62 17.72
C HIS A 148 -13.10 7.80 17.76
N GLY A 149 -13.25 8.53 16.66
CA GLY A 149 -14.14 9.68 16.56
C GLY A 149 -13.53 10.99 17.05
N SER A 150 -14.41 11.91 17.42
CA SER A 150 -14.11 13.21 18.01
C SER A 150 -15.16 13.56 19.06
N ASP A 151 -15.05 14.71 19.70
CA ASP A 151 -16.00 15.17 20.72
C ASP A 151 -17.46 15.23 20.22
N THR A 152 -17.66 15.35 18.90
CA THR A 152 -18.98 15.52 18.28
C THR A 152 -19.42 14.37 17.38
N VAL A 153 -18.52 13.45 17.02
CA VAL A 153 -18.79 12.34 16.08
C VAL A 153 -18.21 11.06 16.65
N ALA A 154 -19.05 10.02 16.76
CA ALA A 154 -18.62 8.69 17.18
C ALA A 154 -17.67 8.08 16.15
N GLY A 155 -16.59 7.45 16.61
CA GLY A 155 -15.71 6.65 15.77
C GLY A 155 -16.31 5.28 15.46
N LEU A 156 -15.80 4.62 14.44
CA LEU A 156 -16.32 3.31 13.98
C LEU A 156 -16.37 2.27 15.11
N ASN A 157 -15.38 2.28 16.01
CA ASN A 157 -15.33 1.35 17.15
C ASN A 157 -16.43 1.60 18.20
N ASN A 158 -17.06 2.78 18.16
CA ASN A 158 -18.10 3.18 19.10
C ASN A 158 -19.50 3.15 18.49
N ILE A 159 -19.65 2.67 17.24
CA ILE A 159 -20.93 2.56 16.56
C ILE A 159 -21.44 1.12 16.72
N GLU A 160 -22.58 0.96 17.39
CA GLU A 160 -23.20 -0.35 17.56
C GLU A 160 -23.49 -1.02 16.21
N GLY A 161 -23.13 -2.29 16.10
CA GLY A 161 -23.32 -3.07 14.88
C GLY A 161 -22.24 -2.90 13.82
N VAL A 162 -21.25 -2.03 14.01
CA VAL A 162 -20.07 -1.92 13.15
C VAL A 162 -18.96 -2.81 13.71
N GLN A 163 -18.39 -3.63 12.85
CA GLN A 163 -17.18 -4.41 13.11
C GLN A 163 -16.04 -3.86 12.25
N VAL A 164 -14.94 -3.49 12.87
CA VAL A 164 -13.70 -3.12 12.18
C VAL A 164 -12.81 -4.35 12.09
N PHE A 165 -12.36 -4.70 10.87
CA PHE A 165 -11.46 -5.84 10.68
C PHE A 165 -10.00 -5.41 10.88
N PHE A 166 -9.21 -6.32 11.48
CA PHE A 166 -7.78 -6.10 11.76
C PHE A 166 -7.54 -4.80 12.54
N ASP A 167 -8.48 -4.45 13.42
CA ASP A 167 -8.29 -3.35 14.35
C ASP A 167 -7.20 -3.72 15.35
N GLN A 168 -6.15 -2.92 15.37
CA GLN A 168 -5.02 -3.10 16.28
C GLN A 168 -4.86 -1.81 17.07
N GLU A 169 -4.47 -1.96 18.33
CA GLU A 169 -4.28 -0.83 19.24
C GLU A 169 -3.25 0.18 18.70
N GLU A 170 -2.21 -0.34 18.01
CA GLU A 170 -1.23 0.49 17.35
C GLU A 170 -1.48 0.57 15.82
N LEU A 171 -1.31 1.76 15.25
CA LEU A 171 -1.57 2.02 13.83
C LEU A 171 -0.30 1.95 12.95
N ILE A 172 0.82 1.43 13.49
CA ILE A 172 2.11 1.41 12.79
C ILE A 172 2.12 0.33 11.71
N SER A 173 1.51 -0.81 11.99
CA SER A 173 1.42 -1.96 11.10
C SER A 173 0.23 -1.89 10.12
N ARG A 174 -0.29 -0.68 9.86
CA ARG A 174 -1.40 -0.45 8.93
C ARG A 174 -1.14 0.75 8.02
N ASP A 175 -1.53 0.58 6.76
CA ASP A 175 -1.77 1.68 5.84
C ASP A 175 -3.20 2.22 6.03
N LEU A 176 -3.51 3.40 5.49
CA LEU A 176 -4.81 4.06 5.65
C LEU A 176 -5.90 3.34 4.83
N ILE A 177 -6.25 2.15 5.27
CA ILE A 177 -7.38 1.36 4.75
C ILE A 177 -8.12 0.79 5.95
N ILE A 178 -9.44 0.98 6.00
CA ILE A 178 -10.30 0.45 7.04
C ILE A 178 -11.34 -0.46 6.40
N ALA A 179 -11.28 -1.75 6.72
CA ALA A 179 -12.29 -2.72 6.33
C ALA A 179 -13.33 -2.85 7.45
N ILE A 180 -14.61 -2.73 7.10
CA ILE A 180 -15.69 -2.82 8.05
C ILE A 180 -16.78 -3.78 7.59
N ALA A 181 -17.51 -4.35 8.55
CA ALA A 181 -18.81 -4.96 8.33
C ALA A 181 -19.88 -4.28 9.18
N ILE A 182 -21.12 -4.31 8.72
CA ILE A 182 -22.27 -3.76 9.44
C ILE A 182 -23.24 -4.93 9.70
N ARG A 183 -23.59 -5.13 10.96
CA ARG A 183 -24.46 -6.24 11.38
C ARG A 183 -25.79 -6.20 10.63
N GLY A 184 -26.16 -7.31 9.99
CA GLY A 184 -27.42 -7.45 9.27
C GLY A 184 -27.47 -6.76 7.91
N LEU A 185 -26.37 -6.18 7.44
CA LEU A 185 -26.29 -5.51 6.15
C LEU A 185 -25.29 -6.22 5.24
N ASP A 186 -25.72 -6.64 4.04
CA ASP A 186 -24.84 -7.16 3.01
C ASP A 186 -23.92 -6.05 2.48
N CYS A 187 -22.66 -6.38 2.21
CA CYS A 187 -21.65 -5.40 1.76
C CYS A 187 -22.05 -4.67 0.48
N THR A 188 -22.76 -5.34 -0.45
CA THR A 188 -23.26 -4.71 -1.68
C THR A 188 -24.37 -3.71 -1.37
N GLN A 189 -25.23 -4.06 -0.43
CA GLN A 189 -26.30 -3.17 0.02
C GLN A 189 -25.72 -1.98 0.79
N ALA A 190 -24.74 -2.20 1.65
CA ALA A 190 -24.03 -1.13 2.36
C ALA A 190 -23.46 -0.08 1.38
N VAL A 191 -22.74 -0.54 0.35
CA VAL A 191 -22.19 0.38 -0.67
C VAL A 191 -23.28 1.20 -1.35
N ARG A 192 -24.41 0.57 -1.73
CA ARG A 192 -25.54 1.28 -2.33
C ARG A 192 -26.17 2.33 -1.41
N GLU A 193 -26.24 2.02 -0.11
CA GLU A 193 -26.76 3.00 0.87
C GLU A 193 -25.80 4.18 1.04
N TYR A 194 -24.48 3.93 1.08
CA TYR A 194 -23.47 4.99 1.09
C TYR A 194 -23.49 5.84 -0.18
N GLU A 195 -23.67 5.24 -1.37
CA GLU A 195 -23.82 5.98 -2.62
C GLU A 195 -24.96 6.99 -2.59
N LYS A 196 -26.10 6.64 -1.98
CA LYS A 196 -27.25 7.55 -1.80
C LYS A 196 -26.91 8.77 -0.94
N GLN A 197 -25.94 8.64 -0.05
CA GLN A 197 -25.47 9.72 0.83
C GLN A 197 -24.26 10.48 0.24
N VAL A 198 -23.96 10.28 -1.06
CA VAL A 198 -22.80 10.89 -1.75
C VAL A 198 -21.45 10.47 -1.16
N LEU A 199 -21.38 9.34 -0.47
CA LEU A 199 -20.14 8.76 0.03
C LEU A 199 -19.62 7.75 -0.98
N LEU A 200 -18.45 8.01 -1.56
CA LEU A 200 -17.76 7.08 -2.45
C LEU A 200 -17.14 5.95 -1.63
N CYS A 201 -17.79 4.79 -1.63
CA CYS A 201 -17.21 3.56 -1.11
C CYS A 201 -16.80 2.66 -2.26
N MET A 202 -15.58 2.13 -2.23
CA MET A 202 -15.15 1.16 -3.23
C MET A 202 -15.52 -0.25 -2.78
N ARG A 203 -16.19 -0.98 -3.66
CA ARG A 203 -16.40 -2.41 -3.55
C ARG A 203 -15.30 -3.10 -4.32
N GLU A 204 -14.47 -3.89 -3.65
CA GLU A 204 -13.59 -4.81 -4.35
C GLU A 204 -14.36 -6.05 -4.80
N SER A 205 -14.48 -6.22 -6.12
CA SER A 205 -14.98 -7.43 -6.75
C SER A 205 -13.80 -8.35 -7.07
N GLY A 206 -13.29 -9.05 -6.07
CA GLY A 206 -12.26 -10.08 -6.23
C GLY A 206 -12.77 -11.45 -5.75
N PRO A 207 -12.10 -12.58 -6.11
CA PRO A 207 -12.52 -13.92 -5.69
C PRO A 207 -12.39 -14.18 -4.17
N VAL A 208 -11.70 -13.31 -3.43
CA VAL A 208 -11.76 -13.26 -1.96
C VAL A 208 -12.86 -12.29 -1.59
N SER A 209 -14.08 -12.76 -1.73
CA SER A 209 -15.26 -12.01 -1.35
C SER A 209 -15.34 -11.96 0.17
N ILE A 210 -15.26 -10.77 0.75
CA ILE A 210 -15.77 -10.47 2.09
C ILE A 210 -17.23 -10.97 2.26
N ARG A 211 -17.90 -11.31 1.17
CA ARG A 211 -19.25 -11.90 1.16
C ARG A 211 -19.37 -13.12 2.08
N ASP A 212 -18.37 -14.00 2.12
CA ASP A 212 -18.47 -15.26 2.87
C ASP A 212 -18.30 -15.06 4.38
N GLU A 213 -17.63 -13.98 4.79
CA GLU A 213 -17.50 -13.65 6.21
C GLU A 213 -18.63 -12.76 6.72
N CYS A 214 -19.16 -11.85 5.88
CA CYS A 214 -20.33 -11.05 6.25
C CYS A 214 -21.64 -11.86 6.35
N SER A 215 -21.74 -12.99 5.65
CA SER A 215 -22.94 -13.86 5.68
C SER A 215 -22.89 -14.94 6.77
N LYS A 216 -21.74 -15.15 7.42
CA LYS A 216 -21.65 -16.08 8.54
C LYS A 216 -22.05 -15.37 9.84
N PRO A 217 -23.03 -15.90 10.61
CA PRO A 217 -23.29 -15.39 11.94
C PRO A 217 -22.01 -15.50 12.74
N ALA A 218 -21.65 -14.45 13.48
CA ALA A 218 -20.52 -14.45 14.40
C ALA A 218 -20.68 -15.65 15.35
N VAL A 219 -19.92 -16.70 15.12
CA VAL A 219 -19.79 -17.79 16.07
C VAL A 219 -18.87 -17.25 17.16
N CYS A 220 -19.49 -16.74 18.23
CA CYS A 220 -18.78 -16.63 19.51
C CYS A 220 -18.28 -18.03 19.86
N ARG A 221 -16.98 -18.22 19.84
CA ARG A 221 -16.35 -19.35 20.53
C ARG A 221 -16.10 -18.88 21.96
N ASP A 222 -16.74 -19.58 22.86
CA ASP A 222 -16.50 -19.55 24.31
C ASP A 222 -15.03 -19.83 24.63
#